data_75d0fd457af1cd6009471fcbbe3f7fde
#
_entry.id   75d0fd457af1cd6009471fcbbe3f7fde
#
_cell.length_a   1.000
_cell.length_b   1.000
_cell.length_c   1.000
_cell.angle_alpha   90.00
_cell.angle_beta   90.00
_cell.angle_gamma   90.00
#
_symmetry.space_group_name_H-M   'P 1'
#
loop_
_entity.id
_entity.type
_entity.pdbx_description
1 polymer ?
#
loop_
_entity_poly.entity_id
_entity_poly.type
_entity_poly.pdbx_seq_one_letter_code
_entity_poly.pdbx_strand_id
1 'polypeptide(L)'
;MRNIIIGGFAALVLASCAEEKKPKDGLDISGTIKGFKKGTLYIQRLNDSSKLVPIDTLKFNGQSDFSTHIDLKEPEMLYLFLDRGVTNSIDNNLPFFAEPGSMTIQTSLDYFTADATIKGSKNQDLYNEYRLMMSRLINKNLDLIQARLIAINEKNTARIDSIQKEQDDNLRRRYLTTTNFVVNHGDYEIAPYITLAEIPDVTLKYLDTIDKSISPKIAKTKYGKKLKAFVAERKKMGQ
;
A
#
# COMPACT_ATOMS: atom_id res chain seq x y z
N MET A 1 75.16 20.48 -27.11
CA MET A 1 73.91 20.82 -27.80
C MET A 1 72.95 19.70 -27.58
N ARG A 2 72.01 19.87 -26.73
CA ARG A 2 71.17 18.79 -26.27
C ARG A 2 69.70 19.26 -26.36
N ASN A 3 68.99 18.77 -27.37
CA ASN A 3 67.59 19.09 -27.61
C ASN A 3 66.68 18.27 -26.68
N ILE A 4 65.93 18.95 -25.87
CA ILE A 4 64.89 18.38 -25.03
C ILE A 4 63.55 18.52 -25.77
N ILE A 5 62.99 17.40 -26.16
CA ILE A 5 61.62 17.30 -26.72
C ILE A 5 60.66 17.12 -25.56
N ILE A 6 59.83 18.12 -25.29
CA ILE A 6 58.73 18.06 -24.31
C ILE A 6 57.50 17.52 -25.06
N GLY A 7 57.18 16.27 -24.79
CA GLY A 7 55.92 15.66 -25.26
C GLY A 7 54.74 16.05 -24.41
N GLY A 8 53.84 16.84 -24.98
CA GLY A 8 52.58 17.23 -24.33
C GLY A 8 51.58 16.04 -24.31
N PHE A 9 51.23 15.64 -23.11
CA PHE A 9 50.17 14.59 -22.89
C PHE A 9 48.83 15.31 -22.84
N ALA A 10 48.06 15.27 -23.91
CA ALA A 10 46.71 15.78 -23.99
C ALA A 10 45.74 14.80 -23.29
N ALA A 11 45.33 15.10 -22.07
CA ALA A 11 44.28 14.34 -21.39
C ALA A 11 42.90 14.68 -21.99
N LEU A 12 42.36 13.78 -22.78
CA LEU A 12 40.96 13.82 -23.21
C LEU A 12 40.06 13.52 -22.00
N VAL A 13 39.48 14.55 -21.43
CA VAL A 13 38.38 14.42 -20.46
C VAL A 13 37.09 14.14 -21.25
N LEU A 14 36.71 12.86 -21.32
CA LEU A 14 35.39 12.46 -21.78
C LEU A 14 34.37 12.87 -20.73
N ALA A 15 33.79 14.06 -20.88
CA ALA A 15 32.57 14.45 -20.14
C ALA A 15 31.43 13.56 -20.64
N SER A 16 31.17 12.48 -19.91
CA SER A 16 29.94 11.72 -20.04
C SER A 16 28.79 12.60 -19.54
N CYS A 17 28.12 13.28 -20.45
CA CYS A 17 26.80 13.85 -20.18
C CYS A 17 25.84 12.66 -19.92
N ALA A 18 25.65 12.32 -18.66
CA ALA A 18 24.44 11.60 -18.25
C ALA A 18 23.27 12.55 -18.50
N GLU A 19 22.51 12.32 -19.56
CA GLU A 19 21.19 12.93 -19.72
C GLU A 19 20.39 12.59 -18.46
N GLU A 20 20.20 13.57 -17.57
CA GLU A 20 19.17 13.53 -16.56
C GLU A 20 17.83 13.45 -17.31
N LYS A 21 17.31 12.23 -17.46
CA LYS A 21 15.93 12.02 -17.91
C LYS A 21 15.04 12.79 -16.95
N LYS A 22 14.46 13.91 -17.40
CA LYS A 22 13.40 14.59 -16.66
C LYS A 22 12.42 13.51 -16.23
N PRO A 23 12.01 13.48 -14.94
CA PRO A 23 11.02 12.52 -14.50
C PRO A 23 9.80 12.69 -15.40
N LYS A 24 9.39 11.63 -16.09
CA LYS A 24 8.11 11.59 -16.77
C LYS A 24 7.03 11.80 -15.72
N ASP A 25 6.06 12.68 -15.99
CA ASP A 25 4.91 12.82 -15.13
C ASP A 25 4.25 11.44 -15.01
N GLY A 26 4.21 10.85 -13.79
CA GLY A 26 3.64 9.53 -13.56
C GLY A 26 4.54 8.62 -12.72
N LEU A 27 4.28 7.33 -12.81
CA LEU A 27 4.96 6.28 -12.08
C LEU A 27 5.60 5.28 -13.03
N ASP A 28 6.91 5.12 -12.96
CA ASP A 28 7.66 4.02 -13.59
C ASP A 28 7.76 2.85 -12.58
N ILE A 29 7.21 1.70 -12.93
CA ILE A 29 7.28 0.48 -12.13
C ILE A 29 8.19 -0.52 -12.86
N SER A 30 9.14 -1.08 -12.14
CA SER A 30 9.92 -2.23 -12.59
C SER A 30 9.89 -3.32 -11.53
N GLY A 31 10.07 -4.57 -11.94
CA GLY A 31 10.08 -5.66 -10.97
C GLY A 31 10.36 -7.02 -11.55
N THR A 32 10.40 -8.00 -10.64
CA THR A 32 10.64 -9.41 -10.96
C THR A 32 9.64 -10.26 -10.20
N ILE A 33 8.99 -11.20 -10.90
CA ILE A 33 8.17 -12.24 -10.26
C ILE A 33 8.90 -13.57 -10.46
N LYS A 34 9.72 -13.95 -9.48
CA LYS A 34 10.53 -15.18 -9.55
C LYS A 34 9.64 -16.40 -9.78
N GLY A 35 9.97 -17.19 -10.79
CA GLY A 35 9.24 -18.39 -11.17
C GLY A 35 8.04 -18.16 -12.10
N PHE A 36 7.60 -16.92 -12.33
CA PHE A 36 6.53 -16.60 -13.25
C PHE A 36 7.07 -16.28 -14.64
N LYS A 37 6.80 -17.15 -15.61
CA LYS A 37 7.30 -17.01 -16.99
C LYS A 37 6.21 -16.97 -18.05
N LYS A 38 4.98 -17.32 -17.71
CA LYS A 38 3.84 -17.33 -18.63
C LYS A 38 2.54 -16.99 -17.91
N GLY A 39 1.83 -16.02 -18.45
CA GLY A 39 0.56 -15.53 -17.89
C GLY A 39 0.42 -14.03 -18.07
N THR A 40 -0.48 -13.42 -17.31
CA THR A 40 -0.76 -11.99 -17.40
C THR A 40 -0.70 -11.34 -16.02
N LEU A 41 -0.05 -10.20 -15.92
CA LEU A 41 -0.05 -9.34 -14.75
C LEU A 41 -0.90 -8.10 -15.08
N TYR A 42 -1.92 -7.87 -14.28
CA TYR A 42 -2.73 -6.66 -14.37
C TYR A 42 -2.34 -5.70 -13.26
N ILE A 43 -2.21 -4.43 -13.59
CA ILE A 43 -2.20 -3.37 -12.62
C ILE A 43 -3.60 -2.79 -12.56
N GLN A 44 -4.19 -2.80 -11.39
CA GLN A 44 -5.61 -2.45 -11.21
C GLN A 44 -5.77 -1.28 -10.25
N ARG A 45 -6.83 -0.51 -10.48
CA ARG A 45 -7.28 0.60 -9.64
C ARG A 45 -8.69 0.36 -9.17
N LEU A 46 -9.00 0.74 -7.94
CA LEU A 46 -10.37 0.76 -7.46
C LEU A 46 -11.11 1.96 -8.04
N ASN A 47 -12.18 1.71 -8.80
CA ASN A 47 -13.02 2.77 -9.35
C ASN A 47 -14.02 3.30 -8.30
N ASP A 48 -14.79 4.32 -8.64
CA ASP A 48 -15.76 4.94 -7.72
C ASP A 48 -16.92 4.00 -7.33
N SER A 49 -17.16 2.94 -8.11
CA SER A 49 -18.13 1.88 -7.79
C SER A 49 -17.50 0.74 -6.98
N SER A 50 -16.33 0.95 -6.37
CA SER A 50 -15.59 -0.05 -5.59
C SER A 50 -15.25 -1.34 -6.35
N LYS A 51 -15.07 -1.25 -7.67
CA LYS A 51 -14.62 -2.37 -8.51
C LYS A 51 -13.18 -2.18 -8.92
N LEU A 52 -12.39 -3.25 -8.88
CA LEU A 52 -11.05 -3.29 -9.44
C LEU A 52 -11.15 -3.30 -10.98
N VAL A 53 -10.52 -2.31 -11.60
CA VAL A 53 -10.44 -2.17 -13.06
C VAL A 53 -8.97 -2.14 -13.49
N PRO A 54 -8.57 -2.86 -14.54
CA PRO A 54 -7.22 -2.82 -15.04
C PRO A 54 -6.91 -1.45 -15.64
N ILE A 55 -5.76 -0.90 -15.27
CA ILE A 55 -5.21 0.33 -15.85
C ILE A 55 -3.98 0.02 -16.71
N ASP A 56 -3.39 -1.16 -16.52
CA ASP A 56 -2.34 -1.69 -17.39
C ASP A 56 -2.35 -3.22 -17.39
N THR A 57 -1.77 -3.82 -18.45
CA THR A 57 -1.77 -5.27 -18.68
C THR A 57 -0.46 -5.71 -19.30
N LEU A 58 0.28 -6.55 -18.57
CA LEU A 58 1.58 -7.05 -18.96
C LEU A 58 1.52 -8.57 -19.23
N LYS A 59 1.93 -8.98 -20.43
CA LYS A 59 1.97 -10.40 -20.81
C LYS A 59 3.40 -10.94 -20.64
N PHE A 60 3.50 -12.05 -19.93
CA PHE A 60 4.74 -12.78 -19.72
C PHE A 60 4.87 -13.93 -20.73
N ASN A 61 6.02 -13.99 -21.40
CA ASN A 61 6.33 -15.04 -22.37
C ASN A 61 7.82 -15.38 -22.31
N GLY A 62 8.24 -16.05 -21.24
CA GLY A 62 9.59 -16.54 -21.02
C GLY A 62 10.46 -15.74 -20.04
N GLN A 63 10.19 -14.45 -19.84
CA GLN A 63 10.86 -13.59 -18.84
C GLN A 63 10.08 -13.57 -17.51
N SER A 64 10.78 -13.25 -16.41
CA SER A 64 10.18 -13.00 -15.10
C SER A 64 10.19 -11.52 -14.71
N ASP A 65 10.90 -10.69 -15.48
CA ASP A 65 11.02 -9.26 -15.24
C ASP A 65 9.95 -8.51 -16.01
N PHE A 66 9.51 -7.40 -15.44
CA PHE A 66 8.56 -6.50 -16.06
C PHE A 66 8.93 -5.04 -15.82
N SER A 67 8.47 -4.18 -16.71
CA SER A 67 8.58 -2.73 -16.58
C SER A 67 7.39 -2.10 -17.28
N THR A 68 6.84 -1.07 -16.65
CA THR A 68 5.73 -0.28 -17.22
C THR A 68 5.73 1.15 -16.70
N HIS A 69 5.02 2.02 -17.41
CA HIS A 69 4.76 3.40 -17.02
C HIS A 69 3.27 3.63 -16.86
N ILE A 70 2.86 4.27 -15.76
CA ILE A 70 1.47 4.56 -15.41
C ILE A 70 1.31 6.07 -15.24
N ASP A 71 0.30 6.66 -15.87
CA ASP A 71 -0.13 8.03 -15.58
C ASP A 71 -0.72 8.09 -14.16
N LEU A 72 0.10 8.54 -13.22
CA LEU A 72 -0.23 8.67 -11.81
C LEU A 72 0.10 10.09 -11.34
N LYS A 73 -0.93 10.88 -11.03
CA LYS A 73 -0.78 12.30 -10.64
C LYS A 73 -0.55 12.50 -9.15
N GLU A 74 -1.05 11.60 -8.33
CA GLU A 74 -0.96 11.65 -6.87
C GLU A 74 -0.89 10.24 -6.29
N PRO A 75 -0.34 10.05 -5.08
CA PRO A 75 -0.25 8.74 -4.45
C PRO A 75 -1.62 8.07 -4.29
N GLU A 76 -1.71 6.78 -4.64
CA GLU A 76 -2.93 6.00 -4.46
C GLU A 76 -2.66 4.50 -4.27
N MET A 77 -3.62 3.80 -3.67
CA MET A 77 -3.58 2.34 -3.58
C MET A 77 -3.90 1.71 -4.92
N LEU A 78 -2.96 0.93 -5.43
CA LEU A 78 -3.10 0.09 -6.61
C LEU A 78 -2.95 -1.39 -6.23
N TYR A 79 -3.29 -2.25 -7.19
CA TYR A 79 -3.27 -3.70 -6.99
C TYR A 79 -2.57 -4.37 -8.16
N LEU A 80 -1.60 -5.23 -7.87
CA LEU A 80 -1.08 -6.18 -8.85
C LEU A 80 -1.90 -7.44 -8.79
N PHE A 81 -2.55 -7.79 -9.89
CA PHE A 81 -3.29 -9.04 -10.00
C PHE A 81 -2.59 -9.99 -10.97
N LEU A 82 -2.19 -11.15 -10.47
CA LEU A 82 -1.50 -12.18 -11.22
C LEU A 82 -2.48 -13.23 -11.74
N ASP A 83 -2.71 -13.22 -13.05
CA ASP A 83 -3.51 -14.26 -13.71
C ASP A 83 -2.61 -15.41 -14.14
N ARG A 84 -2.72 -16.53 -13.40
CA ARG A 84 -1.97 -17.77 -13.64
C ARG A 84 -2.70 -18.71 -14.60
N GLY A 85 -3.91 -18.37 -15.05
CA GLY A 85 -4.74 -19.17 -15.94
C GLY A 85 -5.36 -20.43 -15.30
N VAL A 86 -5.15 -20.70 -14.02
CA VAL A 86 -5.55 -21.97 -13.37
C VAL A 86 -6.51 -21.81 -12.18
N THR A 87 -6.40 -20.77 -11.38
CA THR A 87 -7.26 -20.51 -10.22
C THR A 87 -7.26 -19.06 -9.78
N ASN A 88 -8.39 -18.55 -9.30
CA ASN A 88 -8.46 -17.30 -8.56
C ASN A 88 -8.07 -17.57 -7.10
N SER A 89 -6.79 -17.44 -6.78
CA SER A 89 -6.30 -17.48 -5.39
C SER A 89 -6.32 -16.09 -4.79
N ILE A 90 -6.57 -15.99 -3.47
CA ILE A 90 -6.42 -14.76 -2.69
C ILE A 90 -4.98 -14.21 -2.80
N ASP A 91 -4.00 -15.11 -2.90
CA ASP A 91 -2.58 -14.75 -3.07
C ASP A 91 -2.25 -14.18 -4.46
N ASN A 92 -3.19 -14.09 -5.37
CA ASN A 92 -2.96 -13.47 -6.68
C ASN A 92 -3.09 -11.94 -6.68
N ASN A 93 -3.45 -11.32 -5.56
CA ASN A 93 -3.75 -9.89 -5.48
C ASN A 93 -2.86 -9.20 -4.44
N LEU A 94 -1.90 -8.43 -4.91
CA LEU A 94 -0.93 -7.69 -4.08
C LEU A 94 -1.29 -6.19 -4.06
N PRO A 95 -1.83 -5.66 -2.95
CA PRO A 95 -2.03 -4.23 -2.80
C PRO A 95 -0.70 -3.51 -2.57
N PHE A 96 -0.52 -2.34 -3.19
CA PHE A 96 0.63 -1.48 -2.98
C PHE A 96 0.26 0.00 -3.08
N PHE A 97 0.91 0.82 -2.27
CA PHE A 97 0.68 2.26 -2.31
C PHE A 97 1.61 2.88 -3.36
N ALA A 98 1.06 3.13 -4.52
CA ALA A 98 1.74 3.73 -5.66
C ALA A 98 1.99 5.23 -5.41
N GLU A 99 3.15 5.72 -5.85
CA GLU A 99 3.56 7.11 -5.70
C GLU A 99 4.28 7.56 -6.98
N PRO A 100 4.02 8.78 -7.50
CA PRO A 100 4.72 9.27 -8.69
C PRO A 100 6.25 9.21 -8.55
N GLY A 101 6.94 8.80 -9.61
CA GLY A 101 8.38 8.59 -9.63
C GLY A 101 8.76 7.20 -10.08
N SER A 102 9.66 6.53 -9.37
CA SER A 102 10.13 5.18 -9.72
C SER A 102 9.93 4.22 -8.56
N MET A 103 9.27 3.09 -8.83
CA MET A 103 9.07 2.03 -7.84
C MET A 103 9.60 0.70 -8.34
N THR A 104 10.06 -0.13 -7.41
CA THR A 104 10.48 -1.50 -7.70
C THR A 104 9.67 -2.49 -6.88
N ILE A 105 9.23 -3.59 -7.52
CA ILE A 105 8.46 -4.66 -6.89
C ILE A 105 9.13 -6.00 -7.19
N GLN A 106 9.56 -6.70 -6.14
CA GLN A 106 10.14 -8.04 -6.24
C GLN A 106 9.28 -9.01 -5.46
N THR A 107 8.97 -10.14 -6.05
CA THR A 107 8.19 -11.20 -5.40
C THR A 107 8.43 -12.56 -6.04
N SER A 108 7.76 -13.60 -5.55
CA SER A 108 7.78 -14.94 -6.12
C SER A 108 6.40 -15.40 -6.57
N LEU A 109 6.36 -16.39 -7.45
CA LEU A 109 5.11 -17.02 -7.90
C LEU A 109 4.42 -17.79 -6.75
N ASP A 110 5.21 -18.45 -5.89
CA ASP A 110 4.70 -19.36 -4.86
C ASP A 110 4.11 -18.57 -3.67
N TYR A 111 4.69 -17.43 -3.35
CA TYR A 111 4.27 -16.56 -2.23
C TYR A 111 4.13 -15.12 -2.71
N PHE A 112 3.21 -14.90 -3.66
CA PHE A 112 3.11 -13.63 -4.39
C PHE A 112 2.92 -12.41 -3.50
N THR A 113 2.11 -12.54 -2.45
CA THR A 113 1.86 -11.46 -1.49
C THR A 113 2.87 -11.46 -0.34
N ALA A 114 3.27 -12.64 0.14
CA ALA A 114 4.12 -12.78 1.33
C ALA A 114 5.59 -12.43 1.06
N ASP A 115 6.14 -12.78 -0.12
CA ASP A 115 7.52 -12.49 -0.51
C ASP A 115 7.68 -11.07 -1.09
N ALA A 116 6.59 -10.32 -1.24
CA ALA A 116 6.61 -9.03 -1.90
C ALA A 116 7.47 -8.00 -1.16
N THR A 117 8.45 -7.47 -1.87
CA THR A 117 9.26 -6.32 -1.44
C THR A 117 9.02 -5.17 -2.40
N ILE A 118 8.50 -4.06 -1.88
CA ILE A 118 8.13 -2.88 -2.65
C ILE A 118 8.94 -1.69 -2.14
N LYS A 119 9.58 -0.96 -3.06
CA LYS A 119 10.43 0.20 -2.74
C LYS A 119 10.11 1.37 -3.66
N GLY A 120 10.43 2.60 -3.21
CA GLY A 120 10.29 3.82 -3.99
C GLY A 120 9.04 4.64 -3.67
N SER A 121 8.27 4.27 -2.62
CA SER A 121 7.14 5.04 -2.13
C SER A 121 7.22 5.21 -0.61
N LYS A 122 7.16 6.45 -0.13
CA LYS A 122 7.10 6.74 1.30
C LYS A 122 5.77 6.30 1.90
N ASN A 123 4.67 6.46 1.16
CA ASN A 123 3.36 5.97 1.58
C ASN A 123 3.34 4.43 1.70
N GLN A 124 4.07 3.71 0.84
CA GLN A 124 4.22 2.25 0.96
C GLN A 124 5.00 1.84 2.21
N ASP A 125 6.08 2.55 2.53
CA ASP A 125 6.85 2.27 3.75
C ASP A 125 5.98 2.43 5.00
N LEU A 126 5.20 3.51 5.07
CA LEU A 126 4.24 3.77 6.15
C LEU A 126 3.10 2.74 6.17
N TYR A 127 2.65 2.28 5.00
CA TYR A 127 1.65 1.21 4.93
C TYR A 127 2.19 -0.11 5.49
N ASN A 128 3.44 -0.45 5.19
CA ASN A 128 4.10 -1.63 5.75
C ASN A 128 4.27 -1.53 7.27
N GLU A 129 4.67 -0.36 7.78
CA GLU A 129 4.76 -0.08 9.21
C GLU A 129 3.40 -0.27 9.90
N TYR A 130 2.34 0.33 9.34
CA TYR A 130 0.97 0.17 9.83
C TYR A 130 0.53 -1.30 9.88
N ARG A 131 0.74 -2.04 8.78
CA ARG A 131 0.39 -3.46 8.72
C ARG A 131 1.13 -4.29 9.77
N LEU A 132 2.42 -4.03 9.96
CA LEU A 132 3.22 -4.71 10.97
C LEU A 132 2.71 -4.42 12.39
N MET A 133 2.39 -3.17 12.68
CA MET A 133 1.82 -2.75 13.96
C MET A 133 0.45 -3.40 14.23
N MET A 134 -0.39 -3.50 13.20
CA MET A 134 -1.72 -4.10 13.30
C MET A 134 -1.73 -5.63 13.36
N SER A 135 -0.68 -6.29 12.86
CA SER A 135 -0.62 -7.75 12.73
C SER A 135 -0.89 -8.49 14.05
N ARG A 136 -0.35 -8.00 15.17
CA ARG A 136 -0.56 -8.58 16.50
C ARG A 136 -2.02 -8.53 16.95
N LEU A 137 -2.70 -7.42 16.67
CA LEU A 137 -4.11 -7.24 17.03
C LEU A 137 -5.02 -8.08 16.14
N ILE A 138 -4.67 -8.23 14.85
CA ILE A 138 -5.37 -9.10 13.91
C ILE A 138 -5.22 -10.55 14.32
N ASN A 139 -3.99 -11.02 14.62
CA ASN A 139 -3.75 -12.38 15.06
C ASN A 139 -4.48 -12.68 16.38
N LYS A 140 -4.43 -11.76 17.35
CA LYS A 140 -5.20 -11.92 18.58
C LYS A 140 -6.70 -12.08 18.31
N ASN A 141 -7.25 -11.33 17.34
CA ASN A 141 -8.66 -11.47 16.97
C ASN A 141 -8.97 -12.84 16.36
N LEU A 142 -8.08 -13.40 15.54
CA LEU A 142 -8.23 -14.76 14.99
C LEU A 142 -8.22 -15.81 16.09
N ASP A 143 -7.32 -15.71 17.08
CA ASP A 143 -7.27 -16.61 18.24
C ASP A 143 -8.56 -16.52 19.06
N LEU A 144 -9.10 -15.32 19.26
CA LEU A 144 -10.37 -15.12 19.96
C LEU A 144 -11.58 -15.72 19.19
N ILE A 145 -11.59 -15.59 17.86
CA ILE A 145 -12.61 -16.21 17.02
C ILE A 145 -12.57 -17.74 17.16
N GLN A 146 -11.37 -18.33 17.10
CA GLN A 146 -11.19 -19.77 17.29
C GLN A 146 -11.65 -20.21 18.69
N ALA A 147 -11.24 -19.50 19.75
CA ALA A 147 -11.65 -19.79 21.11
C ALA A 147 -13.17 -19.71 21.28
N ARG A 148 -13.81 -18.72 20.64
CA ARG A 148 -15.28 -18.57 20.66
C ARG A 148 -16.01 -19.74 20.02
N LEU A 149 -15.51 -20.23 18.87
CA LEU A 149 -16.08 -21.41 18.20
C LEU A 149 -16.01 -22.66 19.10
N ILE A 150 -14.89 -22.85 19.79
CA ILE A 150 -14.72 -23.96 20.76
C ILE A 150 -15.73 -23.80 21.90
N ALA A 151 -15.82 -22.60 22.52
CA ALA A 151 -16.75 -22.34 23.64
C ALA A 151 -18.23 -22.55 23.25
N ILE A 152 -18.60 -22.20 22.00
CA ILE A 152 -19.95 -22.46 21.45
C ILE A 152 -20.21 -23.97 21.37
N ASN A 153 -19.29 -24.76 20.85
CA ASN A 153 -19.41 -26.22 20.75
C ASN A 153 -19.53 -26.88 22.14
N GLU A 154 -18.82 -26.33 23.12
CA GLU A 154 -18.85 -26.77 24.53
C GLU A 154 -20.10 -26.25 25.28
N LYS A 155 -20.91 -25.41 24.67
CA LYS A 155 -22.07 -24.71 25.27
C LYS A 155 -21.68 -23.92 26.55
N ASN A 156 -20.45 -23.40 26.61
CA ASN A 156 -19.91 -22.67 27.75
C ASN A 156 -20.22 -21.15 27.60
N THR A 157 -21.37 -20.75 28.08
CA THR A 157 -21.84 -19.34 27.98
C THR A 157 -20.93 -18.36 28.71
N ALA A 158 -20.43 -18.71 29.91
CA ALA A 158 -19.53 -17.84 30.66
C ALA A 158 -18.22 -17.55 29.91
N ARG A 159 -17.70 -18.56 29.20
CA ARG A 159 -16.50 -18.39 28.35
C ARG A 159 -16.81 -17.55 27.10
N ILE A 160 -17.96 -17.73 26.48
CA ILE A 160 -18.41 -16.91 25.35
C ILE A 160 -18.47 -15.43 25.74
N ASP A 161 -19.06 -15.10 26.90
CA ASP A 161 -19.17 -13.73 27.41
C ASP A 161 -17.79 -13.11 27.70
N SER A 162 -16.88 -13.90 28.28
CA SER A 162 -15.50 -13.45 28.51
C SER A 162 -14.78 -13.13 27.21
N ILE A 163 -14.88 -14.03 26.21
CA ILE A 163 -14.25 -13.81 24.90
C ILE A 163 -14.84 -12.60 24.20
N GLN A 164 -16.16 -12.35 24.31
CA GLN A 164 -16.78 -11.17 23.73
C GLN A 164 -16.15 -9.88 24.30
N LYS A 165 -15.94 -9.78 25.61
CA LYS A 165 -15.25 -8.63 26.23
C LYS A 165 -13.84 -8.44 25.70
N GLU A 166 -13.08 -9.55 25.52
CA GLU A 166 -11.75 -9.50 24.95
C GLU A 166 -11.75 -9.04 23.47
N GLN A 167 -12.75 -9.45 22.70
CA GLN A 167 -12.91 -8.99 21.31
C GLN A 167 -13.22 -7.49 21.26
N ASP A 168 -14.11 -7.00 22.13
CA ASP A 168 -14.45 -5.58 22.22
C ASP A 168 -13.23 -4.73 22.63
N ASP A 169 -12.44 -5.19 23.60
CA ASP A 169 -11.19 -4.55 24.01
C ASP A 169 -10.13 -4.55 22.90
N ASN A 170 -10.04 -5.64 22.15
CA ASN A 170 -9.13 -5.74 21.00
C ASN A 170 -9.55 -4.78 19.88
N LEU A 171 -10.85 -4.68 19.59
CA LEU A 171 -11.40 -3.74 18.60
C LEU A 171 -11.12 -2.29 19.03
N ARG A 172 -11.34 -1.96 20.30
CA ARG A 172 -11.01 -0.62 20.83
C ARG A 172 -9.52 -0.30 20.66
N ARG A 173 -8.62 -1.25 20.94
CA ARG A 173 -7.19 -1.08 20.73
C ARG A 173 -6.85 -0.87 19.26
N ARG A 174 -7.49 -1.59 18.34
CA ARG A 174 -7.32 -1.39 16.89
C ARG A 174 -7.68 0.04 16.50
N TYR A 175 -8.84 0.55 16.92
CA TYR A 175 -9.25 1.92 16.61
C TYR A 175 -8.29 2.97 17.19
N LEU A 176 -7.85 2.82 18.43
CA LEU A 176 -6.90 3.73 19.04
C LEU A 176 -5.54 3.71 18.34
N THR A 177 -5.03 2.53 18.03
CA THR A 177 -3.75 2.36 17.33
C THR A 177 -3.80 2.96 15.94
N THR A 178 -4.87 2.70 15.18
CA THR A 178 -5.08 3.27 13.84
C THR A 178 -5.22 4.78 13.91
N THR A 179 -6.03 5.31 14.85
CA THR A 179 -6.18 6.77 15.02
C THR A 179 -4.85 7.45 15.33
N ASN A 180 -4.06 6.89 16.25
CA ASN A 180 -2.75 7.43 16.59
C ASN A 180 -1.79 7.42 15.40
N PHE A 181 -1.77 6.32 14.63
CA PHE A 181 -0.96 6.23 13.42
C PHE A 181 -1.35 7.32 12.42
N VAL A 182 -2.63 7.45 12.12
CA VAL A 182 -3.17 8.43 11.15
C VAL A 182 -2.86 9.86 11.59
N VAL A 183 -3.08 10.19 12.86
CA VAL A 183 -2.81 11.52 13.42
C VAL A 183 -1.33 11.90 13.30
N ASN A 184 -0.44 10.95 13.52
CA ASN A 184 1.01 11.18 13.41
C ASN A 184 1.52 11.25 11.95
N HIS A 185 0.71 10.83 10.99
CA HIS A 185 1.09 10.80 9.58
C HIS A 185 0.16 11.62 8.68
N GLY A 186 -0.49 12.66 9.23
CA GLY A 186 -1.43 13.52 8.53
C GLY A 186 -0.85 14.30 7.33
N ASP A 187 0.46 14.28 7.14
CA ASP A 187 1.17 14.87 6.00
C ASP A 187 1.35 13.91 4.80
N TYR A 188 0.78 12.71 4.87
CA TYR A 188 0.88 11.67 3.85
C TYR A 188 -0.50 11.15 3.43
N GLU A 189 -0.65 10.76 2.16
CA GLU A 189 -1.91 10.26 1.59
C GLU A 189 -2.37 8.94 2.21
N ILE A 190 -1.46 8.19 2.82
CA ILE A 190 -1.79 6.96 3.56
C ILE A 190 -2.73 7.23 4.74
N ALA A 191 -2.65 8.40 5.39
CA ALA A 191 -3.46 8.71 6.56
C ALA A 191 -4.98 8.77 6.24
N PRO A 192 -5.46 9.60 5.30
CA PRO A 192 -6.86 9.57 4.93
C PRO A 192 -7.27 8.24 4.29
N TYR A 193 -6.39 7.53 3.56
CA TYR A 193 -6.68 6.21 3.03
C TYR A 193 -6.97 5.19 4.13
N ILE A 194 -6.08 5.05 5.13
CA ILE A 194 -6.27 4.13 6.26
C ILE A 194 -7.54 4.44 7.02
N THR A 195 -7.86 5.72 7.24
CA THR A 195 -9.09 6.11 7.94
C THR A 195 -10.32 5.57 7.22
N LEU A 196 -10.38 5.74 5.89
CA LEU A 196 -11.51 5.30 5.08
C LEU A 196 -11.60 3.79 4.92
N ALA A 197 -10.45 3.09 4.88
CA ALA A 197 -10.39 1.66 4.61
C ALA A 197 -10.50 0.80 5.87
N GLU A 198 -9.92 1.24 7.00
CA GLU A 198 -9.71 0.38 8.17
C GLU A 198 -10.62 0.73 9.37
N ILE A 199 -11.05 1.98 9.48
CA ILE A 199 -11.88 2.46 10.60
C ILE A 199 -13.04 3.37 10.16
N PRO A 200 -13.82 3.00 9.12
CA PRO A 200 -14.90 3.85 8.62
C PRO A 200 -16.04 4.04 9.65
N ASP A 201 -16.15 3.14 10.60
CA ASP A 201 -17.19 3.10 11.66
C ASP A 201 -16.73 3.70 13.00
N VAL A 202 -15.51 4.24 13.06
CA VAL A 202 -15.01 4.93 14.26
C VAL A 202 -15.88 6.12 14.64
N THR A 203 -15.98 6.43 15.95
CA THR A 203 -16.86 7.51 16.43
C THR A 203 -16.47 8.89 15.90
N LEU A 204 -17.44 9.81 15.79
CA LEU A 204 -17.22 11.19 15.33
C LEU A 204 -16.10 11.90 16.08
N LYS A 205 -15.95 11.66 17.39
CA LYS A 205 -14.87 12.23 18.18
C LYS A 205 -13.48 11.92 17.60
N TYR A 206 -13.25 10.67 17.18
CA TYR A 206 -11.98 10.26 16.56
C TYR A 206 -11.88 10.79 15.14
N LEU A 207 -12.96 10.74 14.36
CA LEU A 207 -12.99 11.31 13.01
C LEU A 207 -12.67 12.80 12.99
N ASP A 208 -13.19 13.59 13.94
CA ASP A 208 -12.86 15.01 14.08
C ASP A 208 -11.38 15.24 14.42
N THR A 209 -10.81 14.37 15.27
CA THR A 209 -9.40 14.44 15.62
C THR A 209 -8.53 14.15 14.40
N ILE A 210 -8.88 13.13 13.62
CA ILE A 210 -8.21 12.75 12.39
C ILE A 210 -8.31 13.89 11.36
N ASP A 211 -9.52 14.39 11.08
CA ASP A 211 -9.73 15.44 10.07
C ASP A 211 -8.90 16.70 10.38
N LYS A 212 -8.78 17.07 11.66
CA LYS A 212 -7.94 18.20 12.10
C LYS A 212 -6.43 17.94 11.96
N SER A 213 -5.99 16.69 11.95
CA SER A 213 -4.58 16.33 11.81
C SER A 213 -4.11 16.28 10.36
N ILE A 214 -5.04 16.19 9.41
CA ILE A 214 -4.71 16.15 7.98
C ILE A 214 -4.23 17.52 7.51
N SER A 215 -3.02 17.57 6.97
CA SER A 215 -2.44 18.82 6.48
C SER A 215 -3.23 19.43 5.31
N PRO A 216 -3.16 20.75 5.11
CA PRO A 216 -3.84 21.43 4.00
C PRO A 216 -3.44 20.92 2.62
N LYS A 217 -2.22 20.40 2.46
CA LYS A 217 -1.74 19.76 1.24
C LYS A 217 -2.53 18.46 0.99
N ILE A 218 -2.54 17.55 1.98
CA ILE A 218 -3.19 16.25 1.87
C ILE A 218 -4.71 16.38 1.77
N ALA A 219 -5.30 17.34 2.45
CA ALA A 219 -6.75 17.61 2.36
C ALA A 219 -7.26 17.92 0.93
N LYS A 220 -6.36 18.31 0.00
CA LYS A 220 -6.68 18.60 -1.40
C LYS A 220 -6.49 17.40 -2.33
N THR A 221 -5.85 16.33 -1.88
CA THR A 221 -5.63 15.10 -2.64
C THR A 221 -6.90 14.25 -2.76
N LYS A 222 -6.87 13.20 -3.57
CA LYS A 222 -7.98 12.27 -3.78
C LYS A 222 -8.53 11.72 -2.46
N TYR A 223 -7.66 11.16 -1.61
CA TYR A 223 -8.10 10.58 -0.34
C TYR A 223 -8.47 11.64 0.70
N GLY A 224 -7.78 12.77 0.71
CA GLY A 224 -8.13 13.89 1.60
C GLY A 224 -9.52 14.44 1.32
N LYS A 225 -9.89 14.63 0.04
CA LYS A 225 -11.24 15.05 -0.38
C LYS A 225 -12.30 14.01 0.01
N LYS A 226 -12.01 12.71 -0.23
CA LYS A 226 -12.92 11.61 0.17
C LYS A 226 -13.13 11.58 1.68
N LEU A 227 -12.07 11.75 2.48
CA LEU A 227 -12.18 11.81 3.93
C LEU A 227 -13.04 12.99 4.40
N LYS A 228 -12.82 14.20 3.84
CA LYS A 228 -13.64 15.38 4.18
C LYS A 228 -15.12 15.17 3.87
N ALA A 229 -15.43 14.61 2.70
CA ALA A 229 -16.81 14.29 2.32
C ALA A 229 -17.42 13.28 3.29
N PHE A 230 -16.67 12.23 3.63
CA PHE A 230 -17.09 11.20 4.59
C PHE A 230 -17.36 11.76 5.98
N VAL A 231 -16.46 12.59 6.52
CA VAL A 231 -16.64 13.24 7.83
C VAL A 231 -17.88 14.14 7.83
N ALA A 232 -18.09 14.91 6.74
CA ALA A 232 -19.27 15.77 6.62
C ALA A 232 -20.58 14.97 6.58
N GLU A 233 -20.60 13.82 5.93
CA GLU A 233 -21.74 12.91 5.87
C GLU A 233 -22.05 12.30 7.25
N ARG A 234 -21.02 11.78 7.93
CA ARG A 234 -21.16 11.21 9.28
C ARG A 234 -21.71 12.24 10.30
N LYS A 235 -21.27 13.51 10.20
CA LYS A 235 -21.80 14.61 11.02
C LYS A 235 -23.27 14.89 10.77
N LYS A 236 -23.74 14.82 9.53
CA LYS A 236 -25.17 14.99 9.19
C LYS A 236 -26.04 13.87 9.75
N MET A 237 -25.51 12.64 9.80
CA MET A 237 -26.22 11.48 10.33
C MET A 237 -26.24 11.44 11.87
N GLY A 238 -25.49 12.31 12.55
CA GLY A 238 -25.40 12.34 14.02
C GLY A 238 -24.67 11.13 14.61
N GLN A 239 -23.85 10.46 13.83
CA GLN A 239 -23.16 9.21 14.18
C GLN A 239 -21.65 9.41 14.35
#